data_d0ba6067a6db4715a296ee8e4b222d95
#
_entry.id   d0ba6067a6db4715a296ee8e4b222d95
#
_cell.length_a   1.000
_cell.length_b   1.000
_cell.length_c   1.000
_cell.angle_alpha   90.00
_cell.angle_beta   90.00
_cell.angle_gamma   90.00
#
_symmetry.space_group_name_H-M   'P 1'
#
loop_
_entity.id
_entity.type
_entity.pdbx_description
1 polymer ?
#
loop_
_entity_poly.entity_id
_entity_poly.type
_entity_poly.pdbx_seq_one_letter_code
_entity_poly.pdbx_strand_id
1 'polypeptide(L)'
;MELIPRPYGHPDVVALTLEVQAHYRRLYGGPGDVSPVEVADFEAPTGHFVVGYLDGVPAAMGGWRRLGERPGLPSPNTAEIKRMYVAPAARRRGLSRVVLAELETSARVAGLDWLVLETGQPQTSAVRLYRTSGYIKVDGTAYGHYVDEPDAVHLGKPLDLGKSPHLGSSPG
;
A
#
# COMPACT_ATOMS: atom_id res chain seq x y z
N MET A 1 15.44 3.33 -10.33
CA MET A 1 15.13 3.01 -8.92
C MET A 1 15.17 1.50 -8.75
N GLU A 2 15.85 1.03 -7.75
CA GLU A 2 15.89 -0.37 -7.34
C GLU A 2 14.91 -0.58 -6.19
N LEU A 3 14.00 -1.55 -6.29
CA LEU A 3 13.10 -1.94 -5.22
C LEU A 3 13.67 -3.15 -4.50
N ILE A 4 13.88 -3.03 -3.20
CA ILE A 4 14.44 -4.09 -2.36
C ILE A 4 13.48 -4.40 -1.22
N PRO A 5 13.03 -5.67 -1.07
CA PRO A 5 12.30 -6.08 0.13
C PRO A 5 13.12 -5.81 1.39
N ARG A 6 12.49 -5.20 2.38
CA ARG A 6 13.11 -4.89 3.67
C ARG A 6 12.15 -5.23 4.81
N PRO A 7 12.63 -5.75 5.94
CA PRO A 7 11.82 -5.83 7.15
C PRO A 7 11.31 -4.43 7.56
N TYR A 8 10.11 -4.34 8.11
CA TYR A 8 9.55 -3.05 8.53
C TYR A 8 10.41 -2.33 9.58
N GLY A 9 11.18 -3.08 10.40
CA GLY A 9 12.14 -2.53 11.35
C GLY A 9 13.52 -2.13 10.76
N HIS A 10 13.73 -2.26 9.44
CA HIS A 10 15.00 -1.89 8.82
C HIS A 10 15.33 -0.40 9.02
N PRO A 11 16.59 0.00 9.27
CA PRO A 11 16.96 1.40 9.52
C PRO A 11 16.47 2.38 8.46
N ASP A 12 16.49 2.01 7.18
CA ASP A 12 16.01 2.87 6.09
C ASP A 12 14.50 3.06 6.14
N VAL A 13 13.74 2.03 6.53
CA VAL A 13 12.29 2.14 6.74
C VAL A 13 11.99 3.04 7.92
N VAL A 14 12.73 2.90 9.01
CA VAL A 14 12.59 3.76 10.20
C VAL A 14 12.85 5.22 9.84
N ALA A 15 13.92 5.50 9.08
CA ALA A 15 14.24 6.86 8.63
C ALA A 15 13.13 7.47 7.77
N LEU A 16 12.65 6.76 6.75
CA LEU A 16 11.53 7.21 5.90
C LEU A 16 10.22 7.34 6.70
N THR A 17 10.00 6.49 7.68
CA THR A 17 8.82 6.58 8.56
C THR A 17 8.85 7.85 9.41
N LEU A 18 10.01 8.24 9.95
CA LEU A 18 10.16 9.50 10.67
C LEU A 18 9.86 10.71 9.78
N GLU A 19 10.32 10.68 8.52
CA GLU A 19 10.03 11.73 7.56
C GLU A 19 8.52 11.84 7.25
N VAL A 20 7.84 10.74 6.96
CA VAL A 20 6.41 10.75 6.66
C VAL A 20 5.58 11.14 7.86
N GLN A 21 5.95 10.73 9.06
CA GLN A 21 5.27 11.16 10.29
C GLN A 21 5.41 12.67 10.51
N ALA A 22 6.58 13.25 10.25
CA ALA A 22 6.78 14.70 10.29
C ALA A 22 5.91 15.41 9.23
N HIS A 23 5.75 14.82 8.03
CA HIS A 23 4.86 15.33 7.00
C HIS A 23 3.40 15.32 7.45
N TYR A 24 2.92 14.22 8.04
CA TYR A 24 1.55 14.12 8.54
C TYR A 24 1.26 15.11 9.68
N ARG A 25 2.18 15.32 10.60
CA ARG A 25 2.05 16.34 11.63
C ARG A 25 1.91 17.76 11.07
N ARG A 26 2.63 18.06 9.99
CA ARG A 26 2.47 19.35 9.29
C ARG A 26 1.14 19.46 8.55
N LEU A 27 0.66 18.38 7.97
CA LEU A 27 -0.56 18.35 7.14
C LEU A 27 -1.84 18.36 7.97
N TYR A 28 -1.88 17.56 9.02
CA TYR A 28 -3.08 17.33 9.85
C TYR A 28 -3.02 17.98 11.23
N GLY A 29 -1.83 18.39 11.70
CA GLY A 29 -1.59 18.64 13.11
C GLY A 29 -1.55 17.33 13.91
N GLY A 30 -1.44 17.42 15.23
CA GLY A 30 -1.47 16.27 16.12
C GLY A 30 -0.26 15.33 16.01
N PRO A 31 -0.42 14.05 16.40
CA PRO A 31 0.70 13.11 16.56
C PRO A 31 1.21 12.47 15.26
N GLY A 32 0.58 12.70 14.12
CA GLY A 32 0.82 12.00 12.87
C GLY A 32 -0.12 10.80 12.70
N ASP A 33 0.28 9.82 11.89
CA ASP A 33 -0.46 8.57 11.75
C ASP A 33 -0.18 7.64 12.93
N VAL A 34 -1.20 7.40 13.74
CA VAL A 34 -1.15 6.51 14.92
C VAL A 34 -1.83 5.17 14.67
N SER A 35 -2.22 4.86 13.43
CA SER A 35 -2.76 3.56 13.10
C SER A 35 -1.74 2.45 13.43
N PRO A 36 -2.16 1.41 14.17
CA PRO A 36 -1.22 0.42 14.68
C PRO A 36 -0.65 -0.45 13.55
N VAL A 37 0.67 -0.60 13.54
CA VAL A 37 1.39 -1.54 12.69
C VAL A 37 2.54 -2.15 13.48
N GLU A 38 2.82 -3.43 13.21
CA GLU A 38 3.92 -4.16 13.82
C GLU A 38 4.86 -4.70 12.73
N VAL A 39 6.09 -5.04 13.12
CA VAL A 39 7.09 -5.61 12.18
C VAL A 39 6.55 -6.89 11.55
N ALA A 40 5.93 -7.75 12.33
CA ALA A 40 5.37 -9.02 11.87
C ALA A 40 4.22 -8.86 10.85
N ASP A 41 3.52 -7.72 10.83
CA ASP A 41 2.46 -7.45 9.85
C ASP A 41 2.97 -7.53 8.41
N PHE A 42 4.24 -7.19 8.20
CA PHE A 42 4.86 -7.09 6.87
C PHE A 42 5.82 -8.23 6.54
N GLU A 43 5.91 -9.24 7.41
CA GLU A 43 6.71 -10.44 7.15
C GLU A 43 5.89 -11.48 6.39
N ALA A 44 6.56 -12.22 5.49
CA ALA A 44 5.92 -13.33 4.78
C ALA A 44 5.52 -14.44 5.76
N PRO A 45 4.35 -15.07 5.59
CA PRO A 45 3.33 -14.85 4.55
C PRO A 45 2.29 -13.79 4.87
N THR A 46 2.43 -13.09 5.99
CA THR A 46 1.44 -12.14 6.52
C THR A 46 1.43 -10.82 5.75
N GLY A 47 2.58 -10.44 5.21
CA GLY A 47 2.74 -9.18 4.52
C GLY A 47 3.97 -9.11 3.62
N HIS A 48 4.22 -7.89 3.13
CA HIS A 48 5.36 -7.55 2.29
C HIS A 48 5.70 -6.08 2.46
N PHE A 49 6.98 -5.74 2.47
CA PHE A 49 7.42 -4.36 2.53
C PHE A 49 8.64 -4.13 1.64
N VAL A 50 8.66 -3.01 0.92
CA VAL A 50 9.76 -2.67 0.02
C VAL A 50 10.25 -1.25 0.25
N VAL A 51 11.55 -1.06 0.02
CA VAL A 51 12.19 0.25 -0.07
C VAL A 51 12.74 0.44 -1.48
N GLY A 52 12.45 1.59 -2.07
CA GLY A 52 12.99 2.00 -3.35
C GLY A 52 14.22 2.88 -3.16
N TYR A 53 15.32 2.52 -3.80
CA TYR A 53 16.59 3.23 -3.73
C TYR A 53 16.89 3.95 -5.04
N LEU A 54 17.31 5.20 -4.94
CA LEU A 54 17.92 5.98 -6.03
C LEU A 54 19.38 6.18 -5.70
N ASP A 55 20.26 5.65 -6.56
CA ASP A 55 21.72 5.75 -6.37
C ASP A 55 22.17 5.35 -4.95
N GLY A 56 21.56 4.28 -4.43
CA GLY A 56 21.87 3.77 -3.09
C GLY A 56 21.21 4.52 -1.92
N VAL A 57 20.43 5.58 -2.21
CA VAL A 57 19.74 6.37 -1.18
C VAL A 57 18.27 5.93 -1.09
N PRO A 58 17.74 5.62 0.12
CA PRO A 58 16.33 5.29 0.28
C PRO A 58 15.46 6.49 -0.10
N ALA A 59 14.54 6.30 -1.03
CA ALA A 59 13.78 7.37 -1.67
C ALA A 59 12.26 7.15 -1.66
N ALA A 60 11.82 5.90 -1.54
CA ALA A 60 10.40 5.55 -1.51
C ALA A 60 10.19 4.28 -0.69
N MET A 61 8.99 4.07 -0.22
CA MET A 61 8.63 2.84 0.50
C MET A 61 7.14 2.54 0.40
N GLY A 62 6.77 1.32 0.74
CA GLY A 62 5.40 0.89 0.93
C GLY A 62 5.32 -0.58 1.25
N GLY A 63 4.20 -1.01 1.78
CA GLY A 63 3.93 -2.40 2.08
C GLY A 63 2.45 -2.74 2.07
N TRP A 64 2.15 -4.02 2.17
CA TRP A 64 0.81 -4.52 2.41
C TRP A 64 0.84 -5.57 3.52
N ARG A 65 -0.28 -5.67 4.24
CA ARG A 65 -0.52 -6.69 5.25
C ARG A 65 -1.86 -7.38 5.02
N ARG A 66 -1.93 -8.69 5.24
CA ARG A 66 -3.18 -9.45 5.21
C ARG A 66 -4.10 -8.98 6.33
N LEU A 67 -5.37 -8.82 6.01
CA LEU A 67 -6.38 -8.46 7.01
C LEU A 67 -7.02 -9.67 7.66
N GLY A 68 -6.86 -10.85 7.05
CA GLY A 68 -7.59 -12.05 7.45
C GLY A 68 -9.08 -11.96 7.11
N GLU A 69 -9.82 -12.98 7.47
CA GLU A 69 -11.26 -13.00 7.23
C GLU A 69 -11.99 -12.11 8.22
N ARG A 70 -12.72 -11.12 7.71
CA ARG A 70 -13.54 -10.18 8.50
C ARG A 70 -14.82 -9.87 7.73
N PRO A 71 -15.97 -9.76 8.43
CA PRO A 71 -17.20 -9.26 7.80
C PRO A 71 -16.98 -7.86 7.23
N GLY A 72 -17.51 -7.62 6.03
CA GLY A 72 -17.43 -6.30 5.37
C GLY A 72 -16.20 -6.09 4.47
N LEU A 73 -15.22 -7.00 4.48
CA LEU A 73 -14.16 -6.98 3.47
C LEU A 73 -14.69 -7.48 2.11
N PRO A 74 -14.15 -6.97 0.99
CA PRO A 74 -14.56 -7.42 -0.34
C PRO A 74 -14.22 -8.89 -0.62
N SER A 75 -13.24 -9.45 0.08
CA SER A 75 -12.81 -10.84 -0.03
C SER A 75 -12.07 -11.28 1.24
N PRO A 76 -12.09 -12.57 1.61
CA PRO A 76 -11.22 -13.10 2.66
C PRO A 76 -9.72 -13.00 2.33
N ASN A 77 -9.35 -12.89 1.05
CA ASN A 77 -7.98 -12.70 0.57
C ASN A 77 -7.67 -11.22 0.32
N THR A 78 -8.04 -10.36 1.24
CA THR A 78 -7.79 -8.92 1.18
C THR A 78 -6.56 -8.54 1.99
N ALA A 79 -5.73 -7.65 1.45
CA ALA A 79 -4.65 -7.00 2.20
C ALA A 79 -4.80 -5.48 2.15
N GLU A 80 -4.24 -4.83 3.16
CA GLU A 80 -4.23 -3.37 3.29
C GLU A 80 -2.86 -2.81 2.93
N ILE A 81 -2.83 -1.84 2.02
CA ILE A 81 -1.62 -1.05 1.73
C ILE A 81 -1.37 -0.08 2.89
N LYS A 82 -0.14 -0.05 3.37
CA LYS A 82 0.31 0.84 4.44
C LYS A 82 1.62 1.51 4.08
N ARG A 83 1.82 2.70 4.64
CA ARG A 83 3.11 3.41 4.64
C ARG A 83 3.67 3.72 3.24
N MET A 84 2.81 3.94 2.26
CA MET A 84 3.25 4.47 0.96
C MET A 84 3.83 5.86 1.14
N TYR A 85 5.08 6.04 0.72
CA TYR A 85 5.78 7.31 0.84
C TYR A 85 6.86 7.48 -0.23
N VAL A 86 7.05 8.72 -0.69
CA VAL A 86 8.17 9.13 -1.53
C VAL A 86 8.81 10.36 -0.90
N ALA A 87 10.11 10.29 -0.65
CA ALA A 87 10.88 11.39 -0.08
C ALA A 87 10.80 12.64 -0.97
N PRO A 88 10.74 13.86 -0.40
CA PRO A 88 10.53 15.09 -1.16
C PRO A 88 11.49 15.28 -2.35
N ALA A 89 12.77 14.99 -2.16
CA ALA A 89 13.80 15.11 -3.20
C ALA A 89 13.59 14.12 -4.38
N ALA A 90 12.81 13.07 -4.19
CA ALA A 90 12.56 12.02 -5.18
C ALA A 90 11.19 12.13 -5.86
N ARG A 91 10.37 13.10 -5.48
CA ARG A 91 9.01 13.28 -6.02
C ARG A 91 9.00 13.69 -7.49
N ARG A 92 7.84 13.54 -8.13
CA ARG A 92 7.58 13.85 -9.56
C ARG A 92 8.40 13.02 -10.55
N ARG A 93 8.86 11.84 -10.13
CA ARG A 93 9.57 10.86 -10.98
C ARG A 93 8.76 9.58 -11.20
N GLY A 94 7.49 9.55 -10.81
CA GLY A 94 6.63 8.37 -10.94
C GLY A 94 6.94 7.22 -9.97
N LEU A 95 7.75 7.46 -8.93
CA LEU A 95 8.22 6.40 -8.02
C LEU A 95 7.08 5.75 -7.22
N SER A 96 6.07 6.53 -6.85
CA SER A 96 4.89 5.97 -6.16
C SER A 96 4.15 4.95 -7.00
N ARG A 97 4.07 5.14 -8.32
CA ARG A 97 3.46 4.17 -9.24
C ARG A 97 4.30 2.90 -9.34
N VAL A 98 5.62 3.02 -9.33
CA VAL A 98 6.53 1.87 -9.37
C VAL A 98 6.41 1.05 -8.09
N VAL A 99 6.38 1.70 -6.91
CA VAL A 99 6.15 1.02 -5.64
C VAL A 99 4.77 0.35 -5.63
N LEU A 100 3.72 1.06 -6.02
CA LEU A 100 2.36 0.52 -6.06
C LEU A 100 2.25 -0.71 -6.98
N ALA A 101 2.85 -0.66 -8.17
CA ALA A 101 2.89 -1.79 -9.10
C ALA A 101 3.59 -3.02 -8.51
N GLU A 102 4.67 -2.83 -7.76
CA GLU A 102 5.35 -3.91 -7.04
C GLU A 102 4.45 -4.50 -5.94
N LEU A 103 3.78 -3.66 -5.16
CA LEU A 103 2.84 -4.13 -4.13
C LEU A 103 1.70 -4.94 -4.75
N GLU A 104 1.14 -4.51 -5.87
CA GLU A 104 0.10 -5.25 -6.58
C GLU A 104 0.63 -6.58 -7.12
N THR A 105 1.84 -6.60 -7.67
CA THR A 105 2.47 -7.82 -8.19
C THR A 105 2.74 -8.83 -7.08
N SER A 106 3.38 -8.39 -6.00
CA SER A 106 3.69 -9.25 -4.85
C SER A 106 2.42 -9.77 -4.17
N ALA A 107 1.37 -8.95 -4.11
CA ALA A 107 0.07 -9.35 -3.58
C ALA A 107 -0.58 -10.46 -4.42
N ARG A 108 -0.56 -10.35 -5.75
CA ARG A 108 -1.05 -11.42 -6.66
C ARG A 108 -0.27 -12.72 -6.45
N VAL A 109 1.05 -12.64 -6.39
CA VAL A 109 1.90 -13.81 -6.14
C VAL A 109 1.57 -14.47 -4.80
N ALA A 110 1.22 -13.67 -3.79
CA ALA A 110 0.79 -14.16 -2.48
C ALA A 110 -0.66 -14.70 -2.44
N GLY A 111 -1.37 -14.70 -3.56
CA GLY A 111 -2.74 -15.20 -3.66
C GLY A 111 -3.81 -14.24 -3.14
N LEU A 112 -3.48 -12.96 -3.02
CA LEU A 112 -4.45 -11.92 -2.67
C LEU A 112 -5.26 -11.52 -3.90
N ASP A 113 -6.54 -11.28 -3.72
CA ASP A 113 -7.46 -10.88 -4.79
C ASP A 113 -8.02 -9.46 -4.62
N TRP A 114 -7.74 -8.81 -3.49
CA TRP A 114 -8.04 -7.40 -3.23
C TRP A 114 -6.93 -6.71 -2.45
N LEU A 115 -6.66 -5.46 -2.85
CA LEU A 115 -5.93 -4.49 -2.04
C LEU A 115 -6.86 -3.36 -1.65
N VAL A 116 -6.84 -2.99 -0.37
CA VAL A 116 -7.56 -1.84 0.18
C VAL A 116 -6.58 -0.88 0.84
N LEU A 117 -7.00 0.35 1.06
CA LEU A 117 -6.21 1.36 1.74
C LEU A 117 -7.09 2.42 2.39
N GLU A 118 -6.52 3.10 3.37
CA GLU A 118 -7.06 4.30 3.98
C GLU A 118 -6.09 5.46 3.77
N THR A 119 -6.60 6.59 3.32
CA THR A 119 -5.84 7.84 3.18
C THR A 119 -6.73 9.02 3.60
N GLY A 120 -6.27 10.24 3.42
CA GLY A 120 -7.05 11.43 3.77
C GLY A 120 -7.19 12.39 2.58
N GLN A 121 -8.31 13.11 2.52
CA GLN A 121 -8.58 14.11 1.47
C GLN A 121 -7.45 15.14 1.30
N PRO A 122 -6.80 15.65 2.36
CA PRO A 122 -5.68 16.57 2.22
C PRO A 122 -4.48 16.00 1.47
N GLN A 123 -4.36 14.66 1.40
CA GLN A 123 -3.31 13.97 0.63
C GLN A 123 -3.73 13.85 -0.85
N THR A 124 -3.90 14.96 -1.53
CA THR A 124 -4.45 15.03 -2.90
C THR A 124 -3.66 14.21 -3.92
N SER A 125 -2.33 14.20 -3.80
CA SER A 125 -1.45 13.40 -4.66
C SER A 125 -1.64 11.90 -4.46
N ALA A 126 -1.82 11.44 -3.23
CA ALA A 126 -2.08 10.04 -2.91
C ALA A 126 -3.45 9.60 -3.43
N VAL A 127 -4.50 10.39 -3.16
CA VAL A 127 -5.85 10.11 -3.69
C VAL A 127 -5.86 10.01 -5.20
N ARG A 128 -5.17 10.95 -5.88
CA ARG A 128 -5.04 10.93 -7.34
C ARG A 128 -4.29 9.71 -7.84
N LEU A 129 -3.17 9.33 -7.19
CA LEU A 129 -2.40 8.14 -7.53
C LEU A 129 -3.30 6.91 -7.55
N TYR A 130 -4.01 6.65 -6.46
CA TYR A 130 -4.83 5.46 -6.32
C TYR A 130 -5.99 5.45 -7.31
N ARG A 131 -6.74 6.55 -7.45
CA ARG A 131 -7.85 6.63 -8.40
C ARG A 131 -7.41 6.43 -9.84
N THR A 132 -6.28 7.02 -10.25
CA THR A 132 -5.74 6.83 -11.61
C THR A 132 -5.08 5.47 -11.80
N SER A 133 -4.90 4.69 -10.74
CA SER A 133 -4.39 3.32 -10.75
C SER A 133 -5.51 2.26 -10.66
N GLY A 134 -6.78 2.68 -10.73
CA GLY A 134 -7.93 1.79 -10.77
C GLY A 134 -8.53 1.46 -9.41
N TYR A 135 -8.14 2.16 -8.35
CA TYR A 135 -8.76 2.02 -7.03
C TYR A 135 -10.09 2.78 -7.00
N ILE A 136 -11.11 2.13 -6.46
CA ILE A 136 -12.47 2.64 -6.33
C ILE A 136 -12.83 2.81 -4.85
N LYS A 137 -13.87 3.60 -4.57
CA LYS A 137 -14.39 3.76 -3.22
C LYS A 137 -14.91 2.43 -2.68
N VAL A 138 -14.50 2.10 -1.45
CA VAL A 138 -14.97 0.93 -0.70
C VAL A 138 -15.42 1.33 0.70
N ASP A 139 -16.16 0.45 1.38
CA ASP A 139 -16.47 0.62 2.79
C ASP A 139 -15.22 0.36 3.65
N GLY A 140 -14.82 1.35 4.44
CA GLY A 140 -13.66 1.27 5.33
C GLY A 140 -13.94 0.66 6.71
N THR A 141 -15.19 0.39 7.03
CA THR A 141 -15.61 -0.02 8.39
C THR A 141 -14.89 -1.27 8.90
N ALA A 142 -14.58 -2.21 8.01
CA ALA A 142 -13.93 -3.47 8.37
C ALA A 142 -12.45 -3.34 8.69
N TYR A 143 -11.75 -2.27 8.26
CA TYR A 143 -10.31 -2.16 8.39
C TYR A 143 -9.79 -0.75 8.73
N GLY A 144 -10.55 0.30 8.45
CA GLY A 144 -10.11 1.69 8.62
C GLY A 144 -9.87 2.04 10.08
N HIS A 145 -8.76 2.68 10.36
CA HIS A 145 -8.45 3.24 11.68
C HIS A 145 -9.13 4.60 11.89
N TYR A 146 -9.27 5.38 10.82
CA TYR A 146 -9.84 6.71 10.82
C TYR A 146 -11.24 6.77 10.20
N VAL A 147 -12.00 5.68 10.28
CA VAL A 147 -13.31 5.54 9.62
C VAL A 147 -14.32 6.62 10.05
N ASP A 148 -14.21 7.12 11.26
CA ASP A 148 -15.07 8.17 11.81
C ASP A 148 -14.57 9.59 11.50
N GLU A 149 -13.40 9.75 10.90
CA GLU A 149 -12.88 11.04 10.52
C GLU A 149 -13.50 11.52 9.19
N PRO A 150 -13.99 12.77 9.12
CA PRO A 150 -14.71 13.25 7.92
C PRO A 150 -13.86 13.30 6.66
N ASP A 151 -12.54 13.42 6.81
CA ASP A 151 -11.59 13.49 5.70
C ASP A 151 -11.04 12.12 5.29
N ALA A 152 -11.42 11.04 5.96
CA ALA A 152 -10.95 9.70 5.63
C ALA A 152 -11.47 9.25 4.26
N VAL A 153 -10.57 8.64 3.49
CA VAL A 153 -10.84 8.10 2.15
C VAL A 153 -10.47 6.63 2.12
N HIS A 154 -11.44 5.79 1.81
CA HIS A 154 -11.26 4.34 1.72
C HIS A 154 -11.37 3.91 0.27
N LEU A 155 -10.30 3.31 -0.24
CA LEU A 155 -10.20 2.87 -1.63
C LEU A 155 -9.76 1.42 -1.70
N GLY A 156 -10.19 0.72 -2.74
CA GLY A 156 -9.80 -0.67 -2.98
C GLY A 156 -9.77 -1.01 -4.46
N LYS A 157 -9.04 -2.05 -4.78
CA LYS A 157 -8.89 -2.55 -6.14
C LYS A 157 -8.89 -4.07 -6.14
N PRO A 158 -9.74 -4.71 -6.99
CA PRO A 158 -9.62 -6.12 -7.26
C PRO A 158 -8.34 -6.40 -8.04
N LEU A 159 -7.63 -7.45 -7.65
CA LEU A 159 -6.44 -7.91 -8.35
C LEU A 159 -6.83 -9.06 -9.27
N ASP A 160 -6.57 -8.91 -10.57
CA ASP A 160 -6.74 -10.02 -11.51
C ASP A 160 -5.71 -11.10 -11.21
N LEU A 161 -6.16 -12.22 -10.66
CA LEU A 161 -5.34 -13.42 -10.46
C LEU A 161 -5.15 -14.18 -11.78
N GLY A 162 -4.84 -13.48 -12.89
CA GLY A 162 -4.59 -14.00 -14.21
C GLY A 162 -5.34 -15.31 -14.49
N LYS A 163 -6.42 -15.29 -15.26
CA LYS A 163 -6.86 -16.50 -15.97
C LYS A 163 -5.66 -16.94 -16.79
N SER A 164 -5.05 -18.09 -16.45
CA SER A 164 -4.10 -18.75 -17.32
C SER A 164 -4.67 -18.71 -18.74
N PRO A 165 -3.89 -18.31 -19.76
CA PRO A 165 -4.38 -18.37 -21.12
C PRO A 165 -4.83 -19.83 -21.34
N HIS A 166 -6.09 -20.04 -21.61
CA HIS A 166 -6.59 -21.31 -22.11
C HIS A 166 -5.76 -21.62 -23.34
N LEU A 167 -4.83 -22.55 -23.20
CA LEU A 167 -4.28 -23.28 -24.33
C LEU A 167 -5.50 -23.90 -25.03
N GLY A 168 -5.93 -23.25 -26.09
CA GLY A 168 -7.02 -23.73 -26.92
C GLY A 168 -6.70 -25.14 -27.34
N SER A 169 -7.54 -26.07 -26.93
CA SER A 169 -7.60 -27.42 -27.52
C SER A 169 -7.95 -27.24 -28.98
N SER A 170 -7.00 -27.47 -29.85
CA SER A 170 -7.27 -27.65 -31.27
C SER A 170 -8.15 -28.90 -31.42
N PRO A 171 -9.29 -28.81 -32.10
CA PRO A 171 -9.99 -30.03 -32.52
C PRO A 171 -9.19 -30.71 -33.63
N GLY A 172 -8.76 -31.91 -33.34
CA GLY A 172 -8.31 -32.85 -34.35
C GLY A 172 -9.50 -33.51 -35.09
#